data_9005ff163e766304c003cc6d5c44f48a
#
_entry.id   9005ff163e766304c003cc6d5c44f48a
#
_cell.length_a   1.000
_cell.length_b   1.000
_cell.length_c   1.000
_cell.angle_alpha   90.00
_cell.angle_beta   90.00
_cell.angle_gamma   90.00
#
_symmetry.space_group_name_H-M   'P 1'
#
loop_
_entity.id
_entity.type
_entity.pdbx_description
1 polymer ?
#
loop_
_entity_poly.entity_id
_entity_poly.type
_entity_poly.pdbx_seq_one_letter_code
_entity_poly.pdbx_strand_id
1 'polypeptide(L)'
;MKNIFSVKNKVVIVTGSSGGNGAAIVHGLESHGAKVVKADLPFCDVTNTAHLDSLVEDALSYTGEINGLVNCAGITRVNNLFEYTERDWNDTHSVNLKAPYELSRKVSKHMRMTGGSIINITSLNSELAFPNNPAYVSAKGGLKQLTKSLALDLGKYNIRVNNLGPGYIRTNMTKMSWNNRREEIEERTILGRWGVPEDLVGTVIFLLSSASSYVTGQDIYVDGGYLTKGMKC
;
A
#
# COMPACT_ATOMS: atom_id res chain seq x y z
N MET A 1 -15.83 -27.11 -1.52
CA MET A 1 -14.55 -26.49 -2.01
C MET A 1 -14.08 -25.47 -0.98
N LYS A 2 -12.77 -25.43 -0.70
CA LYS A 2 -12.21 -24.44 0.21
C LYS A 2 -12.30 -23.05 -0.45
N ASN A 3 -12.77 -22.03 0.28
CA ASN A 3 -12.82 -20.66 -0.27
C ASN A 3 -11.40 -20.13 -0.47
N ILE A 4 -10.94 -20.04 -1.72
CA ILE A 4 -9.60 -19.59 -2.07
C ILE A 4 -9.36 -18.10 -1.77
N PHE A 5 -10.41 -17.29 -1.61
CA PHE A 5 -10.34 -15.88 -1.24
C PHE A 5 -10.37 -15.65 0.28
N SER A 6 -10.38 -16.72 1.10
CA SER A 6 -10.45 -16.57 2.55
C SER A 6 -9.21 -15.93 3.13
N VAL A 7 -9.42 -14.89 3.94
CA VAL A 7 -8.42 -14.28 4.83
C VAL A 7 -8.73 -14.55 6.31
N LYS A 8 -9.72 -15.41 6.58
CA LYS A 8 -10.15 -15.74 7.95
C LYS A 8 -8.97 -16.24 8.79
N ASN A 9 -8.86 -15.73 10.00
CA ASN A 9 -7.81 -16.00 10.98
C ASN A 9 -6.38 -15.60 10.57
N LYS A 10 -6.17 -14.96 9.42
CA LYS A 10 -4.86 -14.43 9.07
C LYS A 10 -4.53 -13.23 9.96
N VAL A 11 -3.31 -13.18 10.47
CA VAL A 11 -2.76 -12.01 11.15
C VAL A 11 -2.11 -11.11 10.11
N VAL A 12 -2.62 -9.88 9.97
CA VAL A 12 -2.22 -8.92 8.95
C VAL A 12 -1.86 -7.58 9.60
N ILE A 13 -0.66 -7.10 9.36
CA ILE A 13 -0.25 -5.75 9.74
C ILE A 13 -0.69 -4.77 8.66
N VAL A 14 -1.32 -3.65 9.04
CA VAL A 14 -1.70 -2.57 8.12
C VAL A 14 -1.16 -1.25 8.67
N THR A 15 -0.27 -0.61 7.92
CA THR A 15 0.24 0.74 8.27
C THR A 15 -0.63 1.82 7.65
N GLY A 16 -0.69 3.01 8.27
CA GLY A 16 -1.60 4.09 7.83
C GLY A 16 -3.07 3.71 8.03
N SER A 17 -3.35 2.97 9.10
CA SER A 17 -4.60 2.25 9.35
C SER A 17 -5.77 3.12 9.79
N SER A 18 -5.54 4.37 10.20
CA SER A 18 -6.56 5.23 10.81
C SER A 18 -7.37 6.06 9.81
N GLY A 19 -6.91 6.18 8.57
CA GLY A 19 -7.54 7.06 7.61
C GLY A 19 -7.55 6.56 6.18
N GLY A 20 -8.42 7.15 5.37
CA GLY A 20 -8.48 6.93 3.93
C GLY A 20 -8.48 5.45 3.53
N ASN A 21 -7.54 5.10 2.67
CA ASN A 21 -7.41 3.74 2.14
C ASN A 21 -7.13 2.71 3.24
N GLY A 22 -6.27 3.05 4.22
CA GLY A 22 -5.92 2.12 5.29
C GLY A 22 -7.09 1.75 6.19
N ALA A 23 -7.94 2.70 6.54
CA ALA A 23 -9.13 2.44 7.36
C ALA A 23 -10.13 1.50 6.65
N ALA A 24 -10.36 1.71 5.35
CA ALA A 24 -11.23 0.83 4.56
C ALA A 24 -10.63 -0.58 4.42
N ILE A 25 -9.32 -0.68 4.21
CA ILE A 25 -8.61 -1.96 4.14
C ILE A 25 -8.75 -2.70 5.48
N VAL A 26 -8.52 -2.03 6.61
CA VAL A 26 -8.70 -2.60 7.95
C VAL A 26 -10.12 -3.14 8.13
N HIS A 27 -11.12 -2.28 7.89
CA HIS A 27 -12.52 -2.68 8.02
C HIS A 27 -12.87 -3.88 7.13
N GLY A 28 -12.42 -3.85 5.88
CA GLY A 28 -12.63 -4.94 4.94
C GLY A 28 -11.99 -6.26 5.38
N LEU A 29 -10.76 -6.23 5.88
CA LEU A 29 -10.08 -7.42 6.38
C LEU A 29 -10.75 -7.99 7.65
N GLU A 30 -11.09 -7.13 8.61
CA GLU A 30 -11.77 -7.53 9.85
C GLU A 30 -13.15 -8.15 9.55
N SER A 31 -13.94 -7.57 8.63
CA SER A 31 -15.24 -8.10 8.22
C SER A 31 -15.15 -9.47 7.53
N HIS A 32 -13.98 -9.81 6.95
CA HIS A 32 -13.69 -11.13 6.38
C HIS A 32 -12.96 -12.07 7.34
N GLY A 33 -12.91 -11.71 8.64
CA GLY A 33 -12.41 -12.55 9.73
C GLY A 33 -10.89 -12.59 9.86
N ALA A 34 -10.15 -11.65 9.28
CA ALA A 34 -8.73 -11.46 9.57
C ALA A 34 -8.54 -10.78 10.93
N LYS A 35 -7.40 -11.03 11.57
CA LYS A 35 -6.92 -10.30 12.74
C LYS A 35 -5.98 -9.20 12.25
N VAL A 36 -6.36 -7.93 12.43
CA VAL A 36 -5.59 -6.81 11.93
C VAL A 36 -4.83 -6.12 13.04
N VAL A 37 -3.51 -6.02 12.87
CA VAL A 37 -2.63 -5.20 13.71
C VAL A 37 -2.49 -3.84 13.05
N LYS A 38 -3.04 -2.83 13.72
CA LYS A 38 -3.18 -1.47 13.20
C LYS A 38 -1.96 -0.64 13.57
N ALA A 39 -1.37 0.04 12.61
CA ALA A 39 -0.22 0.91 12.82
C ALA A 39 -0.47 2.29 12.22
N ASP A 40 -0.57 3.31 13.08
CA ASP A 40 -0.69 4.71 12.67
C ASP A 40 -0.31 5.66 13.81
N LEU A 41 -0.06 6.92 13.45
CA LEU A 41 0.17 7.98 14.41
C LEU A 41 -1.07 8.20 15.30
N PRO A 42 -0.90 8.63 16.56
CA PRO A 42 0.38 8.91 17.22
C PRO A 42 1.08 7.68 17.83
N PHE A 43 0.49 6.49 17.76
CA PHE A 43 0.96 5.29 18.47
C PHE A 43 2.10 4.56 17.76
N CYS A 44 2.12 4.60 16.42
CA CYS A 44 3.14 3.96 15.63
C CYS A 44 3.62 4.90 14.52
N ASP A 45 4.82 5.45 14.68
CA ASP A 45 5.53 6.14 13.62
C ASP A 45 6.35 5.11 12.83
N VAL A 46 6.00 4.90 11.57
CA VAL A 46 6.65 3.92 10.69
C VAL A 46 8.11 4.27 10.36
N THR A 47 8.56 5.49 10.66
CA THR A 47 9.96 5.91 10.51
C THR A 47 10.82 5.57 11.74
N ASN A 48 10.17 5.21 12.85
CA ASN A 48 10.84 4.83 14.10
C ASN A 48 11.05 3.31 14.18
N THR A 49 12.30 2.89 14.21
CA THR A 49 12.67 1.46 14.22
C THR A 49 12.12 0.72 15.43
N ALA A 50 12.10 1.34 16.62
CA ALA A 50 11.57 0.71 17.84
C ALA A 50 10.05 0.49 17.73
N HIS A 51 9.30 1.43 17.14
CA HIS A 51 7.88 1.25 16.89
C HIS A 51 7.61 0.10 15.91
N LEU A 52 8.48 -0.08 14.90
CA LEU A 52 8.35 -1.21 13.97
C LEU A 52 8.66 -2.55 14.67
N ASP A 53 9.59 -2.58 15.61
CA ASP A 53 9.89 -3.79 16.38
C ASP A 53 8.70 -4.17 17.28
N SER A 54 8.16 -3.22 18.05
CA SER A 54 6.96 -3.43 18.87
C SER A 54 5.76 -3.88 18.02
N LEU A 55 5.57 -3.29 16.84
CA LEU A 55 4.48 -3.66 15.93
C LEU A 55 4.58 -5.14 15.47
N VAL A 56 5.79 -5.61 15.22
CA VAL A 56 6.03 -7.03 14.85
C VAL A 56 5.77 -7.94 16.06
N GLU A 57 6.21 -7.56 17.27
CA GLU A 57 5.94 -8.31 18.49
C GLU A 57 4.44 -8.38 18.79
N ASP A 58 3.72 -7.29 18.66
CA ASP A 58 2.26 -7.24 18.80
C ASP A 58 1.57 -8.20 17.81
N ALA A 59 2.01 -8.23 16.57
CA ALA A 59 1.45 -9.14 15.58
C ALA A 59 1.72 -10.61 15.93
N LEU A 60 2.90 -10.93 16.39
CA LEU A 60 3.26 -12.30 16.83
C LEU A 60 2.49 -12.75 18.07
N SER A 61 2.07 -11.82 18.93
CA SER A 61 1.33 -12.15 20.17
C SER A 61 -0.02 -12.81 19.91
N TYR A 62 -0.62 -12.63 18.72
CA TYR A 62 -1.92 -13.23 18.39
C TYR A 62 -1.89 -14.73 18.16
N THR A 63 -0.91 -15.23 17.41
CA THR A 63 -0.85 -16.65 17.01
C THR A 63 0.58 -17.17 16.85
N GLY A 64 1.59 -16.36 17.11
CA GLY A 64 2.99 -16.67 16.81
C GLY A 64 3.36 -16.52 15.33
N GLU A 65 2.42 -16.16 14.47
CA GLU A 65 2.62 -16.05 13.02
C GLU A 65 2.14 -14.72 12.48
N ILE A 66 2.79 -14.24 11.43
CA ILE A 66 2.35 -13.10 10.63
C ILE A 66 2.08 -13.61 9.21
N ASN A 67 0.85 -13.47 8.73
CA ASN A 67 0.45 -13.99 7.42
C ASN A 67 0.44 -12.91 6.33
N GLY A 68 0.35 -11.63 6.71
CA GLY A 68 0.28 -10.53 5.74
C GLY A 68 0.82 -9.21 6.27
N LEU A 69 1.28 -8.38 5.34
CA LEU A 69 1.66 -6.99 5.57
C LEU A 69 1.08 -6.12 4.47
N VAL A 70 0.42 -5.02 4.84
CA VAL A 70 -0.03 -3.97 3.92
C VAL A 70 0.68 -2.66 4.30
N ASN A 71 1.68 -2.28 3.53
CA ASN A 71 2.37 -1.00 3.64
C ASN A 71 1.51 0.08 2.99
N CYS A 72 0.60 0.70 3.77
CA CYS A 72 -0.35 1.72 3.31
C CYS A 72 -0.06 3.11 3.85
N ALA A 73 0.79 3.26 4.86
CA ALA A 73 1.23 4.57 5.33
C ALA A 73 1.91 5.36 4.20
N GLY A 74 1.58 6.64 4.10
CA GLY A 74 2.17 7.50 3.08
C GLY A 74 1.86 8.97 3.34
N ILE A 75 2.79 9.82 2.94
CA ILE A 75 2.64 11.27 2.96
C ILE A 75 2.96 11.85 1.58
N THR A 76 2.43 13.03 1.32
CA THR A 76 2.79 13.84 0.15
C THR A 76 3.15 15.25 0.60
N ARG A 77 4.19 15.81 -0.02
CA ARG A 77 4.61 17.20 0.15
C ARG A 77 4.63 17.82 -1.23
N VAL A 78 3.68 18.70 -1.50
CA VAL A 78 3.56 19.38 -2.81
C VAL A 78 4.10 20.77 -2.67
N ASN A 79 5.13 21.11 -3.44
CA ASN A 79 5.72 22.44 -3.49
C ASN A 79 6.44 22.67 -4.82
N ASN A 80 6.63 23.91 -5.20
CA ASN A 80 7.46 24.30 -6.34
C ASN A 80 8.88 23.70 -6.23
N LEU A 81 9.45 23.26 -7.33
CA LEU A 81 10.76 22.61 -7.36
C LEU A 81 11.85 23.44 -6.68
N PHE A 82 11.86 24.76 -6.88
CA PHE A 82 12.87 25.67 -6.31
C PHE A 82 12.67 25.96 -4.83
N GLU A 83 11.49 25.66 -4.28
CA GLU A 83 11.14 25.84 -2.87
C GLU A 83 11.05 24.48 -2.13
N TYR A 84 11.28 23.38 -2.86
CA TYR A 84 11.20 22.04 -2.30
C TYR A 84 12.37 21.81 -1.34
N THR A 85 12.06 21.62 -0.06
CA THR A 85 13.10 21.51 0.97
C THR A 85 13.71 20.11 1.06
N GLU A 86 14.95 20.03 1.54
CA GLU A 86 15.61 18.75 1.86
C GLU A 86 14.79 17.95 2.89
N ARG A 87 14.16 18.64 3.84
CA ARG A 87 13.28 18.01 4.82
C ARG A 87 12.07 17.35 4.16
N ASP A 88 11.38 18.04 3.23
CA ASP A 88 10.22 17.46 2.50
C ASP A 88 10.62 16.23 1.70
N TRP A 89 11.81 16.28 1.10
CA TRP A 89 12.41 15.15 0.39
C TRP A 89 12.65 13.96 1.32
N ASN A 90 13.38 14.20 2.42
CA ASN A 90 13.78 13.15 3.35
C ASN A 90 12.57 12.55 4.08
N ASP A 91 11.62 13.36 4.56
CA ASP A 91 10.39 12.90 5.21
C ASP A 91 9.59 12.00 4.26
N THR A 92 9.43 12.44 3.00
CA THR A 92 8.66 11.69 2.00
C THR A 92 9.30 10.34 1.69
N HIS A 93 10.60 10.28 1.49
CA HIS A 93 11.31 9.02 1.23
C HIS A 93 11.34 8.12 2.47
N SER A 94 11.48 8.69 3.65
CA SER A 94 11.48 7.92 4.90
C SER A 94 10.16 7.18 5.11
N VAL A 95 9.03 7.84 4.87
CA VAL A 95 7.71 7.23 5.05
C VAL A 95 7.32 6.34 3.86
N ASN A 96 7.49 6.83 2.61
CA ASN A 96 6.92 6.15 1.45
C ASN A 96 7.82 5.05 0.84
N LEU A 97 9.10 5.01 1.19
CA LEU A 97 10.05 4.04 0.62
C LEU A 97 10.84 3.28 1.69
N LYS A 98 11.51 3.99 2.59
CA LYS A 98 12.37 3.35 3.61
C LYS A 98 11.55 2.54 4.61
N ALA A 99 10.46 3.09 5.14
CA ALA A 99 9.62 2.39 6.11
C ALA A 99 9.01 1.10 5.55
N PRO A 100 8.42 1.05 4.33
CA PRO A 100 8.00 -0.19 3.69
C PRO A 100 9.13 -1.22 3.56
N TYR A 101 10.34 -0.80 3.19
CA TYR A 101 11.50 -1.70 3.14
C TYR A 101 11.82 -2.29 4.51
N GLU A 102 11.99 -1.44 5.53
CA GLU A 102 12.36 -1.88 6.88
C GLU A 102 11.32 -2.81 7.49
N LEU A 103 10.04 -2.48 7.37
CA LEU A 103 8.98 -3.32 7.92
C LEU A 103 8.86 -4.64 7.15
N SER A 104 8.97 -4.61 5.82
CA SER A 104 8.98 -5.84 5.01
C SER A 104 10.14 -6.76 5.40
N ARG A 105 11.34 -6.20 5.63
CA ARG A 105 12.52 -6.94 6.09
C ARG A 105 12.32 -7.55 7.47
N LYS A 106 11.70 -6.83 8.41
CA LYS A 106 11.41 -7.33 9.76
C LYS A 106 10.37 -8.46 9.73
N VAL A 107 9.23 -8.23 9.08
CA VAL A 107 8.12 -9.18 8.99
C VAL A 107 8.52 -10.45 8.24
N SER A 108 9.27 -10.34 7.15
CA SER A 108 9.67 -11.49 6.33
C SER A 108 10.53 -12.51 7.10
N LYS A 109 11.27 -12.10 8.13
CA LYS A 109 12.02 -13.02 8.99
C LYS A 109 11.10 -14.05 9.66
N HIS A 110 9.92 -13.62 10.09
CA HIS A 110 8.92 -14.45 10.76
C HIS A 110 8.06 -15.26 9.79
N MET A 111 7.98 -14.82 8.52
CA MET A 111 7.26 -15.53 7.47
C MET A 111 8.09 -16.64 6.79
N ARG A 112 9.39 -16.77 7.07
CA ARG A 112 10.29 -17.69 6.33
C ARG A 112 9.85 -19.15 6.35
N MET A 113 9.20 -19.60 7.43
CA MET A 113 8.78 -21.00 7.59
C MET A 113 7.34 -21.24 7.16
N THR A 114 6.51 -20.21 7.17
CA THR A 114 5.05 -20.32 6.93
C THR A 114 4.64 -19.76 5.57
N GLY A 115 5.51 -18.98 4.93
CA GLY A 115 5.15 -18.16 3.79
C GLY A 115 4.33 -16.92 4.21
N GLY A 116 3.88 -16.13 3.25
CA GLY A 116 3.09 -14.94 3.53
C GLY A 116 2.85 -14.07 2.31
N SER A 117 2.23 -12.91 2.52
CA SER A 117 1.98 -11.93 1.47
C SER A 117 2.25 -10.50 1.94
N ILE A 118 3.04 -9.77 1.19
CA ILE A 118 3.35 -8.35 1.41
C ILE A 118 2.72 -7.54 0.27
N ILE A 119 1.98 -6.50 0.62
CA ILE A 119 1.36 -5.58 -0.34
C ILE A 119 1.92 -4.18 -0.07
N ASN A 120 2.51 -3.59 -1.09
CA ASN A 120 2.95 -2.20 -1.05
C ASN A 120 1.94 -1.31 -1.78
N ILE A 121 1.38 -0.32 -1.08
CA ILE A 121 0.48 0.65 -1.71
C ILE A 121 1.33 1.69 -2.44
N THR A 122 1.36 1.55 -3.76
CA THR A 122 2.05 2.45 -4.68
C THR A 122 1.15 3.64 -5.07
N SER A 123 1.14 4.05 -6.32
CA SER A 123 0.34 5.17 -6.82
C SER A 123 0.39 5.18 -8.35
N LEU A 124 -0.49 5.95 -8.99
CA LEU A 124 -0.32 6.39 -10.39
C LEU A 124 1.05 7.06 -10.62
N ASN A 125 1.58 7.71 -9.58
CA ASN A 125 2.91 8.35 -9.59
C ASN A 125 4.07 7.37 -9.71
N SER A 126 3.81 6.07 -9.66
CA SER A 126 4.81 5.05 -10.00
C SER A 126 5.01 4.86 -11.51
N GLU A 127 4.07 5.37 -12.32
CA GLU A 127 4.07 5.32 -13.79
C GLU A 127 4.12 6.71 -14.42
N LEU A 128 3.40 7.66 -13.82
CA LEU A 128 3.24 9.00 -14.35
C LEU A 128 3.91 10.03 -13.44
N ALA A 129 4.50 11.05 -14.05
CA ALA A 129 4.98 12.21 -13.32
C ALA A 129 3.85 13.23 -13.11
N PHE A 130 3.83 13.83 -11.92
CA PHE A 130 2.94 14.94 -11.60
C PHE A 130 3.77 16.13 -11.12
N PRO A 131 3.41 17.36 -11.47
CA PRO A 131 4.19 18.54 -11.14
C PRO A 131 4.25 18.76 -9.62
N ASN A 132 5.26 19.46 -9.18
CA ASN A 132 5.43 19.93 -7.80
C ASN A 132 5.50 18.82 -6.73
N ASN A 133 5.85 17.59 -7.10
CA ASN A 133 5.88 16.47 -6.17
C ASN A 133 7.03 15.47 -6.43
N PRO A 134 8.28 15.95 -6.57
CA PRO A 134 9.40 15.12 -7.01
C PRO A 134 9.72 13.97 -6.04
N ALA A 135 9.65 14.22 -4.72
CA ALA A 135 9.96 13.20 -3.73
C ALA A 135 8.91 12.08 -3.70
N TYR A 136 7.64 12.41 -3.86
CA TYR A 136 6.57 11.40 -3.88
C TYR A 136 6.66 10.52 -5.14
N VAL A 137 6.85 11.14 -6.31
CA VAL A 137 7.03 10.44 -7.59
C VAL A 137 8.21 9.47 -7.51
N SER A 138 9.38 9.96 -7.08
CA SER A 138 10.58 9.14 -6.96
C SER A 138 10.43 8.03 -5.90
N ALA A 139 9.83 8.32 -4.74
CA ALA A 139 9.59 7.33 -3.70
C ALA A 139 8.62 6.22 -4.15
N LYS A 140 7.53 6.57 -4.84
CA LYS A 140 6.56 5.58 -5.34
C LYS A 140 7.08 4.78 -6.53
N GLY A 141 7.88 5.39 -7.41
CA GLY A 141 8.64 4.68 -8.43
C GLY A 141 9.67 3.72 -7.83
N GLY A 142 10.42 4.17 -6.81
CA GLY A 142 11.34 3.33 -6.04
C GLY A 142 10.63 2.18 -5.33
N LEU A 143 9.47 2.42 -4.71
CA LEU A 143 8.67 1.39 -4.03
C LEU A 143 8.17 0.32 -5.03
N LYS A 144 7.76 0.75 -6.22
CA LYS A 144 7.38 -0.16 -7.31
C LYS A 144 8.51 -1.13 -7.64
N GLN A 145 9.73 -0.62 -7.80
CA GLN A 145 10.88 -1.45 -8.14
C GLN A 145 11.39 -2.28 -6.95
N LEU A 146 11.32 -1.72 -5.73
CA LEU A 146 11.64 -2.44 -4.48
C LEU A 146 10.77 -3.69 -4.33
N THR A 147 9.49 -3.63 -4.66
CA THR A 147 8.58 -4.78 -4.64
C THR A 147 9.10 -5.94 -5.48
N LYS A 148 9.61 -5.68 -6.68
CA LYS A 148 10.17 -6.71 -7.57
C LYS A 148 11.42 -7.34 -6.98
N SER A 149 12.30 -6.52 -6.40
CA SER A 149 13.50 -6.99 -5.70
C SER A 149 13.13 -7.90 -4.51
N LEU A 150 12.21 -7.45 -3.65
CA LEU A 150 11.75 -8.25 -2.53
C LEU A 150 11.04 -9.54 -2.96
N ALA A 151 10.26 -9.50 -4.04
CA ALA A 151 9.61 -10.70 -4.58
C ALA A 151 10.63 -11.75 -5.02
N LEU A 152 11.72 -11.31 -5.65
CA LEU A 152 12.82 -12.17 -6.08
C LEU A 152 13.54 -12.81 -4.88
N ASP A 153 13.89 -12.01 -3.87
CA ASP A 153 14.64 -12.47 -2.69
C ASP A 153 13.81 -13.39 -1.78
N LEU A 154 12.51 -13.12 -1.67
CA LEU A 154 11.60 -13.77 -0.73
C LEU A 154 10.82 -14.95 -1.31
N GLY A 155 10.77 -15.09 -2.64
CA GLY A 155 9.98 -16.12 -3.33
C GLY A 155 10.36 -17.55 -2.91
N LYS A 156 11.63 -17.82 -2.66
CA LYS A 156 12.13 -19.13 -2.15
C LYS A 156 11.56 -19.53 -0.80
N TYR A 157 11.00 -18.57 -0.04
CA TYR A 157 10.32 -18.79 1.25
C TYR A 157 8.80 -18.79 1.10
N ASN A 158 8.28 -18.85 -0.13
CA ASN A 158 6.85 -18.74 -0.41
C ASN A 158 6.22 -17.45 0.13
N ILE A 159 7.00 -16.36 0.17
CA ILE A 159 6.53 -15.01 0.52
C ILE A 159 6.33 -14.26 -0.80
N ARG A 160 5.10 -13.85 -1.05
CA ARG A 160 4.74 -13.08 -2.25
C ARG A 160 4.77 -11.60 -1.92
N VAL A 161 5.28 -10.78 -2.83
CA VAL A 161 5.34 -9.33 -2.67
C VAL A 161 4.77 -8.69 -3.93
N ASN A 162 3.72 -7.87 -3.79
CA ASN A 162 3.06 -7.22 -4.92
C ASN A 162 2.74 -5.76 -4.61
N ASN A 163 2.59 -4.97 -5.66
CA ASN A 163 2.11 -3.60 -5.60
C ASN A 163 0.60 -3.55 -5.84
N LEU A 164 -0.07 -2.70 -5.06
CA LEU A 164 -1.40 -2.20 -5.37
C LEU A 164 -1.28 -0.70 -5.61
N GLY A 165 -1.56 -0.25 -6.83
CA GLY A 165 -1.51 1.14 -7.26
C GLY A 165 -2.91 1.75 -7.30
N PRO A 166 -3.32 2.55 -6.29
CA PRO A 166 -4.58 3.27 -6.35
C PRO A 166 -4.56 4.35 -7.42
N GLY A 167 -5.71 4.52 -8.09
CA GLY A 167 -6.00 5.70 -8.87
C GLY A 167 -6.33 6.91 -7.99
N TYR A 168 -7.13 7.82 -8.53
CA TYR A 168 -7.69 8.91 -7.74
C TYR A 168 -8.80 8.41 -6.82
N ILE A 169 -8.44 8.15 -5.57
CA ILE A 169 -9.34 7.71 -4.50
C ILE A 169 -9.71 8.89 -3.63
N ARG A 170 -10.99 9.05 -3.31
CA ARG A 170 -11.50 10.15 -2.49
C ARG A 170 -11.13 9.94 -1.02
N THR A 171 -10.10 10.67 -0.55
CA THR A 171 -9.57 10.65 0.80
C THR A 171 -9.21 12.07 1.24
N ASN A 172 -8.81 12.24 2.50
CA ASN A 172 -8.29 13.53 2.98
C ASN A 172 -7.04 13.98 2.20
N MET A 173 -6.16 13.06 1.83
CA MET A 173 -4.96 13.36 1.04
C MET A 173 -5.28 13.95 -0.33
N THR A 174 -6.37 13.53 -0.95
CA THR A 174 -6.79 13.94 -2.31
C THR A 174 -7.86 15.02 -2.31
N LYS A 175 -8.25 15.56 -1.14
CA LYS A 175 -9.34 16.52 -0.99
C LYS A 175 -9.18 17.77 -1.87
N MET A 176 -7.96 18.31 -1.96
CA MET A 176 -7.70 19.47 -2.82
C MET A 176 -7.90 19.14 -4.31
N SER A 177 -7.40 17.99 -4.75
CA SER A 177 -7.60 17.54 -6.14
C SER A 177 -9.07 17.27 -6.44
N TRP A 178 -9.80 16.67 -5.48
CA TRP A 178 -11.25 16.50 -5.59
C TRP A 178 -11.99 17.83 -5.79
N ASN A 179 -11.65 18.85 -4.99
CA ASN A 179 -12.33 20.14 -5.07
C ASN A 179 -12.02 20.90 -6.37
N ASN A 180 -10.78 20.79 -6.87
CA ASN A 180 -10.28 21.64 -7.95
C ASN A 180 -10.27 20.97 -9.33
N ARG A 181 -10.23 19.63 -9.39
CA ARG A 181 -10.00 18.87 -10.63
C ARG A 181 -10.95 17.67 -10.77
N ARG A 182 -12.10 17.71 -10.11
CA ARG A 182 -13.03 16.59 -10.08
C ARG A 182 -13.41 16.12 -11.48
N GLU A 183 -13.97 17.01 -12.28
CA GLU A 183 -14.48 16.69 -13.61
C GLU A 183 -13.37 16.24 -14.57
N GLU A 184 -12.21 16.90 -14.53
CA GLU A 184 -11.04 16.52 -15.33
C GLU A 184 -10.61 15.06 -15.07
N ILE A 185 -10.59 14.66 -13.78
CA ILE A 185 -10.19 13.31 -13.38
C ILE A 185 -11.28 12.29 -13.73
N GLU A 186 -12.55 12.62 -13.51
CA GLU A 186 -13.68 11.78 -13.92
C GLU A 186 -13.67 11.57 -15.45
N GLU A 187 -13.45 12.64 -16.21
CA GLU A 187 -13.33 12.55 -17.67
C GLU A 187 -12.14 11.67 -18.12
N ARG A 188 -11.01 11.73 -17.42
CA ARG A 188 -9.84 10.90 -17.73
C ARG A 188 -9.98 9.45 -17.26
N THR A 189 -10.83 9.16 -16.30
CA THR A 189 -11.09 7.80 -15.80
C THR A 189 -12.07 7.09 -16.74
N ILE A 190 -11.78 5.86 -17.18
CA ILE A 190 -12.67 5.08 -18.07
C ILE A 190 -14.02 4.83 -17.39
N LEU A 191 -14.02 4.52 -16.09
CA LEU A 191 -15.25 4.30 -15.32
C LEU A 191 -16.01 5.62 -14.98
N GLY A 192 -15.51 6.78 -15.42
CA GLY A 192 -16.19 8.07 -15.28
C GLY A 192 -16.40 8.55 -13.85
N ARG A 193 -15.66 8.02 -12.89
CA ARG A 193 -15.77 8.39 -11.48
C ARG A 193 -14.44 8.34 -10.75
N TRP A 194 -14.38 9.04 -9.66
CA TRP A 194 -13.36 8.79 -8.64
C TRP A 194 -13.61 7.45 -7.95
N GLY A 195 -12.53 6.81 -7.53
CA GLY A 195 -12.62 5.67 -6.65
C GLY A 195 -12.96 6.08 -5.21
N VAL A 196 -13.45 5.12 -4.46
CA VAL A 196 -13.59 5.21 -3.00
C VAL A 196 -12.63 4.21 -2.33
N PRO A 197 -12.25 4.41 -1.07
CA PRO A 197 -11.30 3.49 -0.40
C PRO A 197 -11.72 2.02 -0.45
N GLU A 198 -13.03 1.75 -0.45
CA GLU A 198 -13.62 0.42 -0.53
C GLU A 198 -13.31 -0.31 -1.85
N ASP A 199 -13.07 0.42 -2.95
CA ASP A 199 -12.68 -0.16 -4.24
C ASP A 199 -11.35 -0.94 -4.17
N LEU A 200 -10.51 -0.66 -3.17
CA LEU A 200 -9.22 -1.34 -2.98
C LEU A 200 -9.32 -2.67 -2.23
N VAL A 201 -10.36 -2.85 -1.42
CA VAL A 201 -10.49 -3.95 -0.46
C VAL A 201 -10.47 -5.31 -1.15
N GLY A 202 -11.22 -5.46 -2.23
CA GLY A 202 -11.27 -6.72 -2.98
C GLY A 202 -9.90 -7.17 -3.49
N THR A 203 -9.09 -6.23 -3.99
CA THR A 203 -7.74 -6.52 -4.47
C THR A 203 -6.80 -6.86 -3.31
N VAL A 204 -6.92 -6.21 -2.15
CA VAL A 204 -6.13 -6.56 -0.96
C VAL A 204 -6.47 -7.97 -0.49
N ILE A 205 -7.75 -8.34 -0.40
CA ILE A 205 -8.19 -9.69 -0.04
C ILE A 205 -7.65 -10.72 -1.04
N PHE A 206 -7.75 -10.47 -2.34
CA PHE A 206 -7.17 -11.31 -3.38
C PHE A 206 -5.68 -11.53 -3.14
N LEU A 207 -4.90 -10.46 -2.99
CA LEU A 207 -3.45 -10.53 -2.82
C LEU A 207 -3.02 -11.20 -1.51
N LEU A 208 -3.81 -11.10 -0.44
CA LEU A 208 -3.54 -11.77 0.84
C LEU A 208 -4.00 -13.23 0.86
N SER A 209 -4.89 -13.63 -0.03
CA SER A 209 -5.50 -14.97 -0.04
C SER A 209 -4.70 -15.97 -0.88
N SER A 210 -5.13 -17.24 -0.87
CA SER A 210 -4.57 -18.28 -1.74
C SER A 210 -4.99 -18.14 -3.22
N ALA A 211 -5.99 -17.29 -3.52
CA ALA A 211 -6.38 -17.00 -4.90
C ALA A 211 -5.24 -16.37 -5.73
N SER A 212 -4.27 -15.73 -5.06
CA SER A 212 -3.08 -15.13 -5.68
C SER A 212 -1.80 -15.94 -5.44
N SER A 213 -1.90 -17.26 -5.20
CA SER A 213 -0.75 -18.11 -4.85
C SER A 213 0.38 -18.12 -5.89
N TYR A 214 0.07 -17.77 -7.15
CA TYR A 214 1.06 -17.68 -8.24
C TYR A 214 1.28 -16.25 -8.74
N VAL A 215 0.95 -15.24 -7.89
CA VAL A 215 1.08 -13.81 -8.21
C VAL A 215 2.11 -13.18 -7.28
N THR A 216 3.27 -12.82 -7.80
CA THR A 216 4.33 -12.11 -7.07
C THR A 216 5.11 -11.18 -8.02
N GLY A 217 5.64 -10.09 -7.49
CA GLY A 217 6.38 -9.07 -8.25
C GLY A 217 5.51 -8.24 -9.20
N GLN A 218 4.18 -8.27 -9.06
CA GLN A 218 3.25 -7.64 -9.99
C GLN A 218 2.79 -6.26 -9.50
N ASP A 219 2.45 -5.43 -10.49
CA ASP A 219 1.81 -4.13 -10.31
C ASP A 219 0.32 -4.25 -10.66
N ILE A 220 -0.58 -4.13 -9.69
CA ILE A 220 -2.03 -4.17 -9.91
C ILE A 220 -2.60 -2.79 -9.63
N TYR A 221 -3.14 -2.13 -10.67
CA TYR A 221 -3.75 -0.82 -10.54
C TYR A 221 -5.26 -0.94 -10.34
N VAL A 222 -5.76 -0.23 -9.32
CA VAL A 222 -7.19 -0.06 -9.04
C VAL A 222 -7.49 1.43 -9.25
N ASP A 223 -7.63 1.82 -10.50
CA ASP A 223 -7.61 3.20 -10.95
C ASP A 223 -8.78 3.61 -11.86
N GLY A 224 -9.75 2.71 -12.04
CA GLY A 224 -10.87 2.94 -12.95
C GLY A 224 -10.47 3.09 -14.42
N GLY A 225 -9.28 2.61 -14.79
CA GLY A 225 -8.72 2.71 -16.14
C GLY A 225 -8.01 4.04 -16.44
N TYR A 226 -7.65 4.80 -15.42
CA TYR A 226 -6.95 6.09 -15.58
C TYR A 226 -5.64 5.97 -16.36
N LEU A 227 -4.81 4.95 -16.06
CA LEU A 227 -3.55 4.71 -16.77
C LEU A 227 -3.75 4.19 -18.19
N THR A 228 -4.87 3.54 -18.46
CA THR A 228 -5.15 2.88 -19.74
C THR A 228 -5.69 3.84 -20.79
N LYS A 229 -6.36 4.92 -20.36
CA LYS A 229 -7.04 5.85 -21.28
C LYS A 229 -6.04 6.72 -22.03
N GLY A 230 -5.84 6.41 -23.31
CA GLY A 230 -4.95 7.17 -24.21
C GLY A 230 -5.62 8.38 -24.84
N MET A 231 -6.70 8.20 -25.59
CA MET A 231 -7.42 9.26 -26.28
C MET A 231 -8.83 9.47 -25.71
N LYS A 232 -9.38 10.68 -25.89
CA LYS A 232 -10.82 10.92 -25.69
C LYS A 232 -11.59 10.14 -26.74
N CYS A 233 -12.54 9.36 -26.31
CA CYS A 233 -13.54 8.74 -27.19
C CYS A 233 -14.68 9.71 -27.41
#